data_9030e290139ae3acc10c88e9784e43dd
#
_entry.id   9030e290139ae3acc10c88e9784e43dd
#
_cell.length_a   1.000
_cell.length_b   1.000
_cell.length_c   1.000
_cell.angle_alpha   90.00
_cell.angle_beta   90.00
_cell.angle_gamma   90.00
#
_symmetry.space_group_name_H-M   'P 1'
#
loop_
_entity.id
_entity.type
_entity.pdbx_description
1 polymer ?
#
loop_
_entity_poly.entity_id
_entity_poly.type
_entity_poly.pdbx_seq_one_letter_code
_entity_poly.pdbx_strand_id
1 'polypeptide(L)'
;TSLGKQVLDSYIDEKKWEGEGVIFASLSNSPINGELEAIREKIGKDMPLFLTTVRIPHDTFEEESNSKIKKFVEENDHTYLIDWYAASEGHDEYFDADDTHLLSAGAKAYAKCIKEAVLDAYKKENIEIPKSRLVSSTDTSTDSSNDSSTNASTE
;
A
#
# COMPACT_ATOMS: atom_id res chain seq x y z
N THR A 1 4.01 6.85 -10.61
CA THR A 1 3.89 7.91 -9.59
C THR A 1 2.95 9.02 -10.03
N SER A 2 3.13 9.60 -11.24
CA SER A 2 2.25 10.67 -11.77
C SER A 2 0.78 10.26 -11.88
N LEU A 3 0.49 9.02 -12.30
CA LEU A 3 -0.89 8.50 -12.36
C LEU A 3 -1.52 8.40 -10.96
N GLY A 4 -0.78 7.92 -9.97
CA GLY A 4 -1.27 7.87 -8.58
C GLY A 4 -1.64 9.24 -8.04
N LYS A 5 -0.84 10.28 -8.37
CA LYS A 5 -1.16 11.67 -8.01
C LYS A 5 -2.43 12.16 -8.71
N GLN A 6 -2.61 11.89 -10.01
CA GLN A 6 -3.82 12.26 -10.73
C GLN A 6 -5.08 11.62 -10.13
N VAL A 7 -5.00 10.35 -9.73
CA VAL A 7 -6.10 9.65 -9.03
C VAL A 7 -6.41 10.35 -7.71
N LEU A 8 -5.39 10.70 -6.91
CA LEU A 8 -5.57 11.41 -5.65
C LEU A 8 -6.22 12.78 -5.87
N ASP A 9 -5.75 13.55 -6.85
CA ASP A 9 -6.32 14.86 -7.21
C ASP A 9 -7.82 14.73 -7.56
N SER A 10 -8.19 13.75 -8.39
CA SER A 10 -9.59 13.49 -8.75
C SER A 10 -10.45 13.13 -7.52
N TYR A 11 -9.95 12.31 -6.60
CA TYR A 11 -10.71 11.98 -5.38
C TYR A 11 -10.95 13.17 -4.49
N ILE A 12 -9.94 14.01 -4.28
CA ILE A 12 -10.03 15.17 -3.40
C ILE A 12 -10.87 16.31 -4.05
N ASP A 13 -10.54 16.66 -5.29
CA ASP A 13 -11.14 17.85 -5.94
C ASP A 13 -12.53 17.57 -6.49
N GLU A 14 -12.73 16.43 -7.16
CA GLU A 14 -13.97 16.16 -7.87
C GLU A 14 -14.98 15.41 -7.00
N LYS A 15 -14.52 14.45 -6.19
CA LYS A 15 -15.40 13.58 -5.40
C LYS A 15 -15.61 14.05 -3.97
N LYS A 16 -14.97 15.16 -3.53
CA LYS A 16 -15.04 15.69 -2.18
C LYS A 16 -14.82 14.61 -1.13
N TRP A 17 -13.72 13.86 -1.29
CA TRP A 17 -13.41 12.72 -0.45
C TRP A 17 -13.20 13.13 1.02
N GLU A 18 -13.86 12.43 1.93
CA GLU A 18 -13.79 12.62 3.37
C GLU A 18 -13.17 11.37 4.04
N GLY A 19 -11.90 11.12 3.77
CA GLY A 19 -11.19 10.00 4.37
C GLY A 19 -10.49 10.36 5.68
N GLU A 20 -10.14 9.35 6.46
CA GLU A 20 -9.43 9.49 7.74
C GLU A 20 -7.90 9.44 7.60
N GLY A 21 -7.40 9.09 6.44
CA GLY A 21 -5.97 8.99 6.12
C GLY A 21 -5.75 8.52 4.69
N VAL A 22 -4.56 8.71 4.18
CA VAL A 22 -4.16 8.30 2.82
C VAL A 22 -3.06 7.26 2.91
N ILE A 23 -3.25 6.11 2.26
CA ILE A 23 -2.19 5.15 1.98
C ILE A 23 -1.76 5.35 0.53
N PHE A 24 -0.55 5.84 0.31
CA PHE A 24 -0.01 6.06 -1.02
C PHE A 24 1.06 5.02 -1.35
N ALA A 25 0.68 4.04 -2.17
CA ALA A 25 1.50 2.88 -2.54
C ALA A 25 2.01 2.91 -3.99
N SER A 26 1.77 3.98 -4.74
CA SER A 26 2.09 4.08 -6.18
C SER A 26 3.42 4.81 -6.43
N LEU A 27 4.52 4.32 -5.82
CA LEU A 27 5.84 4.93 -5.89
C LEU A 27 6.87 4.10 -6.70
N SER A 28 6.46 2.96 -7.27
CA SER A 28 7.36 1.98 -7.90
C SER A 28 7.67 2.20 -9.38
N ASN A 29 6.98 3.10 -10.08
CA ASN A 29 7.04 3.16 -11.54
C ASN A 29 8.01 4.22 -12.09
N SER A 30 8.62 5.04 -11.26
CA SER A 30 9.58 6.08 -11.65
C SER A 30 10.32 6.61 -10.43
N PRO A 31 11.51 7.20 -10.60
CA PRO A 31 12.20 7.92 -9.53
C PRO A 31 11.31 8.99 -8.91
N ILE A 32 11.43 9.16 -7.60
CA ILE A 32 10.69 10.19 -6.84
C ILE A 32 11.35 11.57 -7.04
N ASN A 33 10.59 12.53 -7.56
CA ASN A 33 11.06 13.90 -7.85
C ASN A 33 10.01 14.94 -7.46
N GLY A 34 9.78 15.11 -6.14
CA GLY A 34 8.85 16.10 -5.60
C GLY A 34 7.40 15.63 -5.47
N GLU A 35 7.13 14.35 -5.76
CA GLU A 35 5.77 13.80 -5.63
C GLU A 35 5.34 13.69 -4.18
N LEU A 36 6.25 13.43 -3.25
CA LEU A 36 5.92 13.30 -1.82
C LEU A 36 5.45 14.63 -1.24
N GLU A 37 6.15 15.71 -1.56
CA GLU A 37 5.80 17.08 -1.19
C GLU A 37 4.45 17.47 -1.81
N ALA A 38 4.25 17.18 -3.09
CA ALA A 38 3.00 17.48 -3.78
C ALA A 38 1.80 16.71 -3.20
N ILE A 39 1.99 15.45 -2.78
CA ILE A 39 0.96 14.65 -2.10
C ILE A 39 0.63 15.28 -0.75
N ARG A 40 1.66 15.60 0.05
CA ARG A 40 1.48 16.20 1.38
C ARG A 40 0.79 17.56 1.28
N GLU A 41 1.18 18.41 0.34
CA GLU A 41 0.51 19.69 0.09
C GLU A 41 -0.97 19.49 -0.26
N LYS A 42 -1.27 18.49 -1.11
CA LYS A 42 -2.63 18.22 -1.58
C LYS A 42 -3.58 17.75 -0.48
N ILE A 43 -3.12 16.86 0.41
CA ILE A 43 -3.96 16.30 1.49
C ILE A 43 -3.95 17.16 2.75
N GLY A 44 -3.05 18.14 2.84
CA GLY A 44 -2.88 18.98 4.03
C GLY A 44 -1.99 18.32 5.09
N LYS A 45 -1.44 19.14 5.98
CA LYS A 45 -0.42 18.72 6.97
C LYS A 45 -0.95 17.80 8.07
N ASP A 46 -2.22 17.90 8.40
CA ASP A 46 -2.84 17.19 9.53
C ASP A 46 -3.44 15.82 9.13
N MET A 47 -3.55 15.54 7.82
CA MET A 47 -4.08 14.27 7.34
C MET A 47 -3.03 13.16 7.49
N PRO A 48 -3.33 12.03 8.15
CA PRO A 48 -2.45 10.89 8.21
C PRO A 48 -2.06 10.39 6.80
N LEU A 49 -0.76 10.35 6.52
CA LEU A 49 -0.20 9.86 5.26
C LEU A 49 0.66 8.63 5.53
N PHE A 50 0.35 7.54 4.86
CA PHE A 50 1.12 6.31 4.89
C PHE A 50 1.85 6.13 3.57
N LEU A 51 3.16 6.05 3.61
CA LEU A 51 4.02 5.86 2.44
C LEU A 51 4.66 4.48 2.47
N THR A 52 4.59 3.79 1.34
CA THR A 52 5.15 2.44 1.20
C THR A 52 6.53 2.50 0.58
N THR A 53 7.52 1.82 1.18
CA THR A 53 8.76 1.54 0.47
C THR A 53 8.50 0.61 -0.71
N VAL A 54 9.36 0.68 -1.72
CA VAL A 54 9.21 -0.10 -2.95
C VAL A 54 10.16 -1.31 -2.97
N ARG A 55 9.74 -2.38 -3.63
CA ARG A 55 10.54 -3.55 -3.95
C ARG A 55 10.54 -3.71 -5.47
N ILE A 56 11.59 -3.26 -6.11
CA ILE A 56 11.77 -3.21 -7.57
C ILE A 56 13.25 -3.51 -7.90
N PRO A 57 13.74 -4.73 -7.62
CA PRO A 57 15.17 -5.06 -7.58
C PRO A 57 15.89 -4.87 -8.91
N HIS A 58 15.17 -4.80 -10.03
CA HIS A 58 15.74 -4.58 -11.36
C HIS A 58 15.84 -3.09 -11.74
N ASP A 59 15.32 -2.19 -10.91
CA ASP A 59 15.34 -0.75 -11.15
C ASP A 59 16.47 -0.05 -10.36
N THR A 60 17.23 0.79 -11.03
CA THR A 60 18.38 1.51 -10.46
C THR A 60 18.01 2.57 -9.43
N PHE A 61 16.72 2.91 -9.31
CA PHE A 61 16.23 3.95 -8.40
C PHE A 61 15.56 3.41 -7.12
N GLU A 62 15.56 2.09 -6.88
CA GLU A 62 14.95 1.47 -5.69
C GLU A 62 15.53 2.06 -4.39
N GLU A 63 16.85 2.01 -4.24
CA GLU A 63 17.53 2.50 -3.03
C GLU A 63 17.30 3.99 -2.81
N GLU A 64 17.42 4.79 -3.87
CA GLU A 64 17.19 6.24 -3.80
C GLU A 64 15.75 6.56 -3.42
N SER A 65 14.78 5.86 -4.02
CA SER A 65 13.35 6.04 -3.71
C SER A 65 13.05 5.68 -2.27
N ASN A 66 13.54 4.54 -1.78
CA ASN A 66 13.34 4.13 -0.40
C ASN A 66 14.00 5.08 0.60
N SER A 67 15.18 5.61 0.29
CA SER A 67 15.85 6.63 1.10
C SER A 67 15.04 7.92 1.17
N LYS A 68 14.50 8.39 0.04
CA LYS A 68 13.63 9.59 -0.01
C LYS A 68 12.35 9.39 0.78
N ILE A 69 11.70 8.22 0.67
CA ILE A 69 10.48 7.89 1.41
C ILE A 69 10.76 7.92 2.92
N LYS A 70 11.80 7.22 3.38
CA LYS A 70 12.16 7.16 4.81
C LYS A 70 12.48 8.54 5.36
N LYS A 71 13.30 9.31 4.66
CA LYS A 71 13.62 10.69 5.04
C LYS A 71 12.37 11.57 5.11
N PHE A 72 11.48 11.47 4.13
CA PHE A 72 10.25 12.26 4.12
C PHE A 72 9.35 11.94 5.31
N VAL A 73 9.24 10.65 5.69
CA VAL A 73 8.51 10.22 6.88
C VAL A 73 9.11 10.80 8.16
N GLU A 74 10.44 10.84 8.28
CA GLU A 74 11.13 11.39 9.44
C GLU A 74 10.97 12.92 9.59
N GLU A 75 10.86 13.63 8.47
CA GLU A 75 10.80 15.10 8.41
C GLU A 75 9.37 15.68 8.44
N ASN A 76 8.34 14.83 8.36
CA ASN A 76 6.95 15.28 8.26
C ASN A 76 6.06 14.64 9.33
N ASP A 77 5.44 15.47 10.16
CA ASP A 77 4.45 15.01 11.13
C ASP A 77 3.26 14.33 10.44
N HIS A 78 2.58 13.44 11.16
CA HIS A 78 1.44 12.66 10.66
C HIS A 78 1.75 11.86 9.38
N THR A 79 3.06 11.52 9.18
CA THR A 79 3.52 10.67 8.08
C THR A 79 4.11 9.38 8.63
N TYR A 80 3.70 8.24 8.08
CA TYR A 80 4.03 6.91 8.60
C TYR A 80 4.59 6.03 7.51
N LEU A 81 5.55 5.19 7.88
CA LEU A 81 6.19 4.24 6.97
C LEU A 81 5.45 2.92 6.96
N ILE A 82 5.20 2.39 5.77
CA ILE A 82 4.90 0.99 5.52
C ILE A 82 6.16 0.39 4.89
N ASP A 83 7.02 -0.24 5.70
CA ASP A 83 8.32 -0.73 5.21
C ASP A 83 8.18 -2.09 4.52
N TRP A 84 7.58 -2.08 3.33
CA TRP A 84 7.42 -3.27 2.50
C TRP A 84 8.75 -3.83 2.03
N TYR A 85 9.74 -2.99 1.76
CA TYR A 85 11.08 -3.42 1.38
C TYR A 85 11.67 -4.36 2.43
N ALA A 86 11.67 -3.95 3.70
CA ALA A 86 12.15 -4.78 4.79
C ALA A 86 11.25 -6.00 5.06
N ALA A 87 9.93 -5.84 4.98
CA ALA A 87 8.98 -6.92 5.23
C ALA A 87 9.00 -8.02 4.16
N SER A 88 9.50 -7.74 2.96
CA SER A 88 9.61 -8.68 1.85
C SER A 88 11.01 -9.25 1.66
N GLU A 89 11.99 -8.82 2.46
CA GLU A 89 13.36 -9.29 2.34
C GLU A 89 13.46 -10.81 2.60
N GLY A 90 14.09 -11.54 1.67
CA GLY A 90 14.27 -12.99 1.75
C GLY A 90 13.02 -13.82 1.46
N HIS A 91 11.97 -13.21 0.90
CA HIS A 91 10.69 -13.82 0.57
C HIS A 91 10.42 -13.85 -0.93
N ASP A 92 11.22 -14.62 -1.68
CA ASP A 92 11.07 -14.72 -3.13
C ASP A 92 9.69 -15.31 -3.52
N GLU A 93 9.08 -16.12 -2.65
CA GLU A 93 7.74 -16.69 -2.83
C GLU A 93 6.61 -15.65 -2.82
N TYR A 94 6.89 -14.41 -2.47
CA TYR A 94 5.92 -13.33 -2.53
C TYR A 94 5.74 -12.74 -3.92
N PHE A 95 6.68 -12.98 -4.82
CA PHE A 95 6.78 -12.30 -6.11
C PHE A 95 6.61 -13.24 -7.29
N ASP A 96 6.14 -12.71 -8.41
CA ASP A 96 6.15 -13.37 -9.70
C ASP A 96 7.58 -13.38 -10.28
N ALA A 97 7.76 -13.96 -11.44
CA ALA A 97 9.05 -14.11 -12.14
C ALA A 97 9.79 -12.79 -12.45
N ASP A 98 9.13 -11.65 -12.27
CA ASP A 98 9.72 -10.31 -12.42
C ASP A 98 10.21 -9.71 -11.09
N ASP A 99 10.14 -10.45 -10.00
CA ASP A 99 10.55 -10.05 -8.64
C ASP A 99 9.89 -8.75 -8.12
N THR A 100 8.79 -8.33 -8.73
CA THR A 100 8.10 -7.07 -8.43
C THR A 100 6.60 -7.26 -8.21
N HIS A 101 5.91 -7.94 -9.12
CA HIS A 101 4.48 -8.19 -8.98
C HIS A 101 4.19 -9.26 -7.93
N LEU A 102 3.19 -9.00 -7.09
CA LEU A 102 2.89 -9.86 -5.96
C LEU A 102 2.05 -11.08 -6.36
N LEU A 103 2.50 -12.24 -5.95
CA LEU A 103 1.69 -13.45 -5.88
C LEU A 103 0.72 -13.39 -4.68
N SER A 104 -0.18 -14.37 -4.57
CA SER A 104 -1.19 -14.42 -3.47
C SER A 104 -0.56 -14.36 -2.07
N ALA A 105 0.59 -15.02 -1.87
CA ALA A 105 1.32 -14.98 -0.60
C ALA A 105 1.84 -13.57 -0.31
N GLY A 106 2.46 -12.92 -1.29
CA GLY A 106 2.97 -11.55 -1.19
C GLY A 106 1.86 -10.53 -0.95
N ALA A 107 0.72 -10.66 -1.65
CA ALA A 107 -0.43 -9.79 -1.44
C ALA A 107 -0.98 -9.87 -0.01
N LYS A 108 -1.03 -11.07 0.59
CA LYS A 108 -1.43 -11.27 1.99
C LYS A 108 -0.42 -10.65 2.95
N ALA A 109 0.87 -10.85 2.71
CA ALA A 109 1.94 -10.28 3.52
C ALA A 109 1.94 -8.73 3.43
N TYR A 110 1.75 -8.19 2.24
CA TYR A 110 1.65 -6.75 2.02
C TYR A 110 0.45 -6.12 2.75
N ALA A 111 -0.73 -6.75 2.65
CA ALA A 111 -1.91 -6.31 3.38
C ALA A 111 -1.71 -6.35 4.91
N LYS A 112 -0.99 -7.37 5.42
CA LYS A 112 -0.60 -7.45 6.82
C LYS A 112 0.34 -6.31 7.21
N CYS A 113 1.37 -6.04 6.41
CA CYS A 113 2.31 -4.94 6.63
C CYS A 113 1.60 -3.58 6.71
N ILE A 114 0.66 -3.31 5.78
CA ILE A 114 -0.19 -2.11 5.80
C ILE A 114 -1.00 -2.04 7.11
N LYS A 115 -1.68 -3.13 7.47
CA LYS A 115 -2.50 -3.18 8.69
C LYS A 115 -1.68 -2.87 9.95
N GLU A 116 -0.52 -3.46 10.08
CA GLU A 116 0.36 -3.26 11.23
C GLU A 116 0.83 -1.81 11.32
N ALA A 117 1.27 -1.21 10.23
CA ALA A 117 1.68 0.19 10.19
C ALA A 117 0.55 1.15 10.57
N VAL A 118 -0.67 0.91 10.08
CA VAL A 118 -1.86 1.73 10.44
C VAL A 118 -2.19 1.59 11.92
N LEU A 119 -2.19 0.37 12.46
CA LEU A 119 -2.46 0.14 13.88
C LEU A 119 -1.43 0.79 14.79
N ASP A 120 -0.16 0.75 14.41
CA ASP A 120 0.92 1.37 15.18
C ASP A 120 0.87 2.90 15.13
N ALA A 121 0.52 3.48 13.98
CA ALA A 121 0.27 4.91 13.86
C ALA A 121 -0.87 5.36 14.77
N TYR A 122 -1.99 4.64 14.80
CA TYR A 122 -3.12 4.96 15.65
C TYR A 122 -2.78 4.88 17.14
N LYS A 123 -1.99 3.87 17.54
CA LYS A 123 -1.47 3.79 18.92
C LYS A 123 -0.58 5.00 19.26
N LYS A 124 0.32 5.37 18.34
CA LYS A 124 1.23 6.51 18.51
C LYS A 124 0.48 7.83 18.70
N GLU A 125 -0.60 8.01 17.96
CA GLU A 125 -1.46 9.20 18.02
C GLU A 125 -2.53 9.13 19.13
N ASN A 126 -2.57 8.06 19.93
CA ASN A 126 -3.62 7.79 20.92
C ASN A 126 -5.04 7.81 20.33
N ILE A 127 -5.20 7.39 19.09
CA ILE A 127 -6.51 7.29 18.42
C ILE A 127 -7.13 5.94 18.73
N GLU A 128 -8.33 5.95 19.34
CA GLU A 128 -9.08 4.74 19.64
C GLU A 128 -9.73 4.20 18.35
N ILE A 129 -9.38 2.96 17.96
CA ILE A 129 -10.00 2.29 16.84
C ILE A 129 -11.32 1.67 17.30
N PRO A 130 -12.48 2.07 16.73
CA PRO A 130 -13.74 1.46 17.07
C PRO A 130 -13.72 -0.06 16.85
N LYS A 131 -14.14 -0.83 17.85
CA LYS A 131 -14.16 -2.30 17.77
C LYS A 131 -14.95 -2.83 16.57
N SER A 132 -15.96 -2.09 16.11
CA SER A 132 -16.74 -2.40 14.91
C SER A 132 -15.92 -2.36 13.59
N ARG A 133 -14.75 -1.71 13.59
CA ARG A 133 -13.83 -1.63 12.43
C ARG A 133 -12.70 -2.67 12.49
N LEU A 134 -12.55 -3.35 13.64
CA LEU A 134 -11.61 -4.46 13.77
C LEU A 134 -12.27 -5.72 13.21
N VAL A 135 -12.10 -5.99 11.93
CA VAL A 135 -12.54 -7.25 11.33
C VAL A 135 -11.75 -8.38 11.98
N SER A 136 -12.46 -9.28 12.63
CA SER A 136 -11.89 -10.51 13.18
C SER A 136 -11.28 -11.33 12.03
N SER A 137 -10.04 -11.79 12.20
CA SER A 137 -9.28 -12.55 11.19
C SER A 137 -9.82 -13.99 10.97
N THR A 138 -11.07 -14.27 11.32
CA THR A 138 -11.66 -15.61 11.25
C THR A 138 -12.57 -15.84 10.02
N ASP A 139 -12.82 -14.83 9.18
CA ASP A 139 -13.75 -14.99 8.05
C ASP A 139 -13.05 -14.86 6.68
N THR A 140 -12.10 -15.75 6.40
CA THR A 140 -11.59 -15.94 5.03
C THR A 140 -11.38 -17.42 4.74
N SER A 141 -12.49 -18.18 4.73
CA SER A 141 -12.53 -19.51 4.12
C SER A 141 -13.90 -19.78 3.54
N THR A 142 -14.18 -19.20 2.37
CA THR A 142 -15.14 -19.77 1.42
C THR A 142 -14.48 -19.77 0.06
N ASP A 143 -13.72 -20.79 -0.14
CA ASP A 143 -13.28 -21.26 -1.44
C ASP A 143 -14.51 -21.87 -2.12
N SER A 144 -15.08 -21.13 -3.07
CA SER A 144 -16.13 -21.67 -3.95
C SER A 144 -15.48 -22.05 -5.27
N SER A 145 -14.83 -23.20 -5.25
CA SER A 145 -14.53 -23.97 -6.44
C SER A 145 -15.85 -24.47 -7.04
N ASN A 146 -16.32 -23.83 -8.09
CA ASN A 146 -17.37 -24.38 -8.94
C ASN A 146 -16.80 -24.55 -10.35
N ASP A 147 -16.07 -25.66 -10.50
CA ASP A 147 -15.68 -26.20 -11.78
C ASP A 147 -16.84 -27.12 -12.26
N SER A 148 -17.56 -26.66 -13.25
CA SER A 148 -18.56 -27.45 -13.97
C SER A 148 -18.23 -27.42 -15.45
N SER A 149 -17.22 -28.17 -15.83
CA SER A 149 -17.07 -28.61 -17.22
C SER A 149 -17.96 -29.81 -17.48
N THR A 150 -19.10 -29.59 -18.11
CA THR A 150 -19.85 -30.65 -18.78
C THR A 150 -19.55 -30.60 -20.26
N ASN A 151 -18.71 -31.48 -20.67
CA ASN A 151 -18.51 -31.89 -22.04
C ASN A 151 -19.66 -32.82 -22.43
N ALA A 152 -20.41 -32.48 -23.47
CA ALA A 152 -21.35 -33.41 -24.13
C ALA A 152 -21.10 -33.34 -25.62
N SER A 153 -20.36 -34.33 -26.09
CA SER A 153 -20.39 -34.78 -27.50
C SER A 153 -21.69 -35.50 -27.78
N THR A 154 -22.32 -35.24 -28.88
CA THR A 154 -22.94 -36.28 -29.73
C THR A 154 -23.47 -35.68 -31.03
N GLU A 155 -23.08 -36.38 -32.08
CA GLU A 155 -23.62 -36.59 -33.43
C GLU A 155 -23.44 -35.48 -34.45
#